data_f435040db8537b0ff13d35d2530f4458
#
_entry.id   f435040db8537b0ff13d35d2530f4458
#
_cell.length_a   1.000
_cell.length_b   1.000
_cell.length_c   1.000
_cell.angle_alpha   90.00
_cell.angle_beta   90.00
_cell.angle_gamma   90.00
#
_symmetry.space_group_name_H-M   'P 1'
#
loop_
_entity.id
_entity.type
_entity.pdbx_description
1 polymer ?
#
loop_
_entity_poly.entity_id
_entity_poly.type
_entity_poly.pdbx_seq_one_letter_code
_entity_poly.pdbx_strand_id
1 'polypeptide(L)'
;MELLIRPYQPADRAAVRAVSCETADRGGSIEPILRDRELVADLLTGYYTDSDPAATWVAEAGVGVVGYLTGCLDTRRYHRAMRWSIAPHALMAAVWRGALGSAQLWRVAGASLSTWQGGGFRRRIPLARFPAHLHVNVSHAFRGQHVGRRLVEQFLSQARAAGAGGVHASVRGDNPAACRFFEAMGFTVISRHPVVWPEGTAYRSHEALMYGRALS
;
A
#
# COMPACT_ATOMS: atom_id res chain seq x y z
N MET A 1 -17.19 -6.81 -20.55
CA MET A 1 -16.09 -5.82 -20.65
C MET A 1 -14.80 -6.58 -20.42
N GLU A 2 -13.86 -6.51 -21.37
CA GLU A 2 -12.56 -7.20 -21.25
C GLU A 2 -11.71 -6.51 -20.18
N LEU A 3 -11.17 -7.29 -19.24
CA LEU A 3 -10.27 -6.85 -18.20
C LEU A 3 -8.86 -7.30 -18.54
N LEU A 4 -7.96 -6.35 -18.77
CA LEU A 4 -6.55 -6.59 -19.07
C LEU A 4 -5.69 -6.34 -17.81
N ILE A 5 -4.81 -7.29 -17.48
CA ILE A 5 -3.73 -7.08 -16.51
C ILE A 5 -2.44 -6.89 -17.29
N ARG A 6 -1.78 -5.76 -17.08
CA ARG A 6 -0.53 -5.41 -17.76
C ARG A 6 0.47 -4.70 -16.84
N PRO A 7 1.75 -4.65 -17.20
CA PRO A 7 2.72 -3.81 -16.50
C PRO A 7 2.28 -2.34 -16.49
N TYR A 8 2.63 -1.65 -15.41
CA TYR A 8 2.46 -0.21 -15.27
C TYR A 8 3.25 0.54 -16.36
N GLN A 9 2.70 1.64 -16.84
CA GLN A 9 3.33 2.60 -17.74
C GLN A 9 3.26 4.01 -17.13
N PRO A 10 4.18 4.93 -17.44
CA PRO A 10 4.16 6.30 -16.89
C PRO A 10 2.84 7.05 -17.10
N ALA A 11 2.13 6.76 -18.19
CA ALA A 11 0.80 7.32 -18.48
C ALA A 11 -0.26 6.92 -17.45
N ASP A 12 -0.08 5.80 -16.73
CA ASP A 12 -1.02 5.31 -15.71
C ASP A 12 -0.88 6.05 -14.38
N ARG A 13 0.17 6.86 -14.20
CA ARG A 13 0.52 7.49 -12.93
C ARG A 13 -0.66 8.20 -12.28
N ALA A 14 -1.36 9.03 -13.03
CA ALA A 14 -2.49 9.80 -12.52
C ALA A 14 -3.63 8.89 -12.04
N ALA A 15 -3.96 7.85 -12.82
CA ALA A 15 -5.01 6.90 -12.49
C ALA A 15 -4.66 6.05 -11.26
N VAL A 16 -3.41 5.56 -11.16
CA VAL A 16 -2.93 4.80 -9.97
C VAL A 16 -3.02 5.67 -8.71
N ARG A 17 -2.61 6.95 -8.77
CA ARG A 17 -2.72 7.90 -7.65
C ARG A 17 -4.17 8.15 -7.26
N ALA A 18 -5.08 8.30 -8.22
CA ALA A 18 -6.50 8.48 -7.98
C ALA A 18 -7.11 7.26 -7.26
N VAL A 19 -6.92 6.05 -7.81
CA VAL A 19 -7.40 4.80 -7.20
C VAL A 19 -6.79 4.60 -5.80
N SER A 20 -5.51 4.97 -5.61
CA SER A 20 -4.85 4.89 -4.30
C SER A 20 -5.59 5.73 -3.25
N CYS A 21 -5.87 7.00 -3.54
CA CYS A 21 -6.57 7.89 -2.62
C CYS A 21 -8.02 7.46 -2.35
N GLU A 22 -8.70 6.88 -3.35
CA GLU A 22 -10.08 6.39 -3.25
C GLU A 22 -10.21 5.10 -2.43
N THR A 23 -9.10 4.39 -2.22
CA THR A 23 -9.13 3.05 -1.60
C THR A 23 -8.21 2.90 -0.39
N ALA A 24 -7.52 3.98 0.04
CA ALA A 24 -6.47 3.91 1.06
C ALA A 24 -6.98 3.60 2.48
N ASP A 25 -8.23 3.97 2.82
CA ASP A 25 -8.79 3.62 4.13
C ASP A 25 -9.73 2.42 4.03
N ARG A 26 -9.23 1.23 4.29
CA ARG A 26 -10.00 -0.04 4.27
C ARG A 26 -10.78 -0.26 2.98
N GLY A 27 -10.25 0.28 1.90
CA GLY A 27 -10.90 0.28 0.58
C GLY A 27 -11.87 1.44 0.34
N GLY A 28 -11.92 2.41 1.23
CA GLY A 28 -12.62 3.69 1.09
C GLY A 28 -11.67 4.87 0.93
N SER A 29 -12.22 6.07 0.69
CA SER A 29 -11.44 7.29 0.50
C SER A 29 -10.64 7.69 1.74
N ILE A 30 -9.43 8.21 1.51
CA ILE A 30 -8.56 8.76 2.54
C ILE A 30 -8.96 10.18 2.98
N GLU A 31 -9.79 10.87 2.24
CA GLU A 31 -10.11 12.28 2.46
C GLU A 31 -10.65 12.63 3.85
N PRO A 32 -11.46 11.75 4.51
CA PRO A 32 -11.90 12.01 5.89
C PRO A 32 -10.71 12.05 6.87
N ILE A 33 -9.60 11.40 6.56
CA ILE A 33 -8.39 11.28 7.39
C ILE A 33 -7.39 12.34 7.03
N LEU A 34 -7.10 12.50 5.73
CA LEU A 34 -6.12 13.45 5.19
C LEU A 34 -6.56 13.95 3.81
N ARG A 35 -6.84 15.26 3.70
CA ARG A 35 -7.30 15.89 2.45
C ARG A 35 -6.19 16.13 1.42
N ASP A 36 -4.94 16.21 1.84
CA ASP A 36 -3.80 16.36 0.91
C ASP A 36 -3.59 15.05 0.14
N ARG A 37 -4.37 14.88 -0.95
CA ARG A 37 -4.30 13.70 -1.82
C ARG A 37 -2.91 13.50 -2.43
N GLU A 38 -2.21 14.59 -2.73
CA GLU A 38 -0.86 14.52 -3.29
C GLU A 38 0.12 13.91 -2.31
N LEU A 39 0.09 14.36 -1.03
CA LEU A 39 0.93 13.77 0.03
C LEU A 39 0.65 12.27 0.20
N VAL A 40 -0.65 11.91 0.24
CA VAL A 40 -1.04 10.49 0.36
C VAL A 40 -0.53 9.68 -0.82
N ALA A 41 -0.78 10.16 -2.05
CA ALA A 41 -0.38 9.46 -3.26
C ALA A 41 1.15 9.32 -3.36
N ASP A 42 1.91 10.38 -3.02
CA ASP A 42 3.38 10.33 -2.99
C ASP A 42 3.89 9.27 -2.01
N LEU A 43 3.33 9.22 -0.81
CA LEU A 43 3.75 8.25 0.21
C LEU A 43 3.35 6.80 -0.12
N LEU A 44 2.18 6.60 -0.76
CA LEU A 44 1.67 5.27 -1.05
C LEU A 44 2.14 4.71 -2.40
N THR A 45 2.36 5.58 -3.39
CA THR A 45 2.64 5.13 -4.76
C THR A 45 3.97 5.62 -5.33
N GLY A 46 4.53 6.75 -4.84
CA GLY A 46 5.67 7.43 -5.45
C GLY A 46 6.91 6.56 -5.64
N TYR A 47 7.23 5.67 -4.68
CA TYR A 47 8.32 4.72 -4.89
C TYR A 47 8.08 3.81 -6.11
N TYR A 48 6.88 3.29 -6.21
CA TYR A 48 6.52 2.26 -7.19
C TYR A 48 6.18 2.82 -8.57
N THR A 49 5.86 4.10 -8.69
CA THR A 49 5.54 4.73 -9.98
C THR A 49 6.69 5.53 -10.54
N ASP A 50 7.54 6.09 -9.67
CA ASP A 50 8.53 7.09 -10.06
C ASP A 50 9.98 6.59 -9.86
N SER A 51 10.23 5.68 -8.88
CA SER A 51 11.59 5.23 -8.55
C SER A 51 11.89 3.80 -9.00
N ASP A 52 10.91 2.88 -8.86
CA ASP A 52 11.11 1.46 -9.18
C ASP A 52 9.79 0.83 -9.69
N PRO A 53 9.36 1.19 -10.91
CA PRO A 53 8.07 0.76 -11.45
C PRO A 53 8.06 -0.69 -11.98
N ALA A 54 9.19 -1.36 -12.07
CA ALA A 54 9.32 -2.65 -12.75
C ALA A 54 8.43 -3.78 -12.18
N ALA A 55 8.01 -3.66 -10.93
CA ALA A 55 7.15 -4.63 -10.27
C ALA A 55 5.74 -4.08 -9.99
N THR A 56 5.33 -3.04 -10.72
CA THR A 56 4.00 -2.44 -10.62
C THR A 56 3.12 -2.90 -11.78
N TRP A 57 1.88 -3.30 -11.46
CA TRP A 57 0.91 -3.84 -12.39
C TRP A 57 -0.39 -3.05 -12.32
N VAL A 58 -1.07 -2.91 -13.45
CA VAL A 58 -2.39 -2.27 -13.52
C VAL A 58 -3.43 -3.22 -14.09
N ALA A 59 -4.66 -3.04 -13.63
CA ALA A 59 -5.84 -3.65 -14.21
C ALA A 59 -6.59 -2.58 -14.98
N GLU A 60 -6.72 -2.77 -16.29
CA GLU A 60 -7.38 -1.87 -17.21
C GLU A 60 -8.69 -2.48 -17.72
N ALA A 61 -9.73 -1.67 -17.78
CA ALA A 61 -11.01 -1.98 -18.37
C ALA A 61 -11.38 -0.85 -19.34
N GLY A 62 -12.49 -0.96 -20.07
CA GLY A 62 -12.91 0.07 -21.04
C GLY A 62 -13.06 1.49 -20.50
N VAL A 63 -13.11 1.66 -19.17
CA VAL A 63 -13.14 2.97 -18.47
C VAL A 63 -11.75 3.44 -18.00
N GLY A 64 -10.67 2.71 -18.33
CA GLY A 64 -9.31 2.99 -17.90
C GLY A 64 -8.81 2.10 -16.77
N VAL A 65 -7.83 2.56 -15.98
CA VAL A 65 -7.26 1.81 -14.86
C VAL A 65 -8.28 1.70 -13.72
N VAL A 66 -8.67 0.47 -13.40
CA VAL A 66 -9.67 0.14 -12.38
C VAL A 66 -9.08 -0.51 -11.12
N GLY A 67 -7.80 -0.82 -11.16
CA GLY A 67 -7.07 -1.38 -10.03
C GLY A 67 -5.57 -1.41 -10.32
N TYR A 68 -4.79 -1.56 -9.28
CA TYR A 68 -3.34 -1.67 -9.41
C TYR A 68 -2.76 -2.57 -8.30
N LEU A 69 -1.57 -3.06 -8.57
CA LEU A 69 -0.68 -3.64 -7.58
C LEU A 69 0.65 -2.90 -7.65
N THR A 70 1.07 -2.35 -6.52
CA THR A 70 2.44 -1.85 -6.35
C THR A 70 3.25 -2.94 -5.66
N GLY A 71 4.33 -3.37 -6.30
CA GLY A 71 5.21 -4.41 -5.82
C GLY A 71 6.65 -3.93 -5.69
N CYS A 72 7.40 -4.56 -4.78
CA CYS A 72 8.83 -4.35 -4.63
C CYS A 72 9.50 -5.68 -4.35
N LEU A 73 10.59 -5.99 -5.06
CA LEU A 73 11.34 -7.23 -4.89
C LEU A 73 12.38 -7.16 -3.76
N ASP A 74 12.79 -5.93 -3.37
CA ASP A 74 13.72 -5.69 -2.26
C ASP A 74 13.17 -4.63 -1.29
N THR A 75 12.52 -5.10 -0.23
CA THR A 75 11.95 -4.24 0.82
C THR A 75 13.00 -3.38 1.53
N ARG A 76 14.28 -3.79 1.59
CA ARG A 76 15.33 -2.99 2.21
C ARG A 76 15.65 -1.76 1.35
N ARG A 77 15.69 -1.94 0.02
CA ARG A 77 15.83 -0.83 -0.94
C ARG A 77 14.66 0.15 -0.83
N TYR A 78 13.43 -0.37 -0.78
CA TYR A 78 12.23 0.43 -0.55
C TYR A 78 12.34 1.26 0.74
N HIS A 79 12.66 0.64 1.89
CA HIS A 79 12.76 1.37 3.16
C HIS A 79 13.83 2.46 3.12
N ARG A 80 14.95 2.23 2.43
CA ARG A 80 16.00 3.24 2.24
C ARG A 80 15.50 4.41 1.42
N ALA A 81 14.85 4.14 0.28
CA ALA A 81 14.30 5.18 -0.59
C ALA A 81 13.19 5.98 0.13
N MET A 82 12.27 5.30 0.81
CA MET A 82 11.22 5.97 1.60
C MET A 82 11.80 6.90 2.65
N ARG A 83 12.81 6.45 3.41
CA ARG A 83 13.39 7.23 4.52
C ARG A 83 14.18 8.44 4.04
N TRP A 84 14.96 8.29 2.97
CA TRP A 84 15.96 9.29 2.58
C TRP A 84 15.57 10.12 1.34
N SER A 85 14.56 9.71 0.60
CA SER A 85 14.11 10.41 -0.60
C SER A 85 12.60 10.67 -0.59
N ILE A 86 11.78 9.64 -0.71
CA ILE A 86 10.34 9.80 -0.99
C ILE A 86 9.64 10.60 0.12
N ALA A 87 9.71 10.13 1.38
CA ALA A 87 9.00 10.78 2.48
C ALA A 87 9.48 12.22 2.74
N PRO A 88 10.80 12.54 2.75
CA PRO A 88 11.25 13.92 2.88
C PRO A 88 10.74 14.84 1.77
N HIS A 89 10.80 14.41 0.50
CA HIS A 89 10.31 15.22 -0.63
C HIS A 89 8.78 15.41 -0.56
N ALA A 90 8.02 14.35 -0.28
CA ALA A 90 6.57 14.42 -0.16
C ALA A 90 6.14 15.38 0.97
N LEU A 91 6.81 15.31 2.13
CA LEU A 91 6.55 16.20 3.26
C LEU A 91 6.93 17.66 2.93
N MET A 92 8.08 17.88 2.30
CA MET A 92 8.48 19.22 1.87
C MET A 92 7.47 19.82 0.88
N ALA A 93 7.06 19.04 -0.12
CA ALA A 93 6.02 19.45 -1.07
C ALA A 93 4.68 19.77 -0.39
N ALA A 94 4.28 18.98 0.62
CA ALA A 94 3.09 19.23 1.43
C ALA A 94 3.21 20.54 2.23
N VAL A 95 4.39 20.82 2.80
CA VAL A 95 4.65 22.10 3.50
C VAL A 95 4.48 23.28 2.54
N TRP A 96 5.04 23.19 1.34
CA TRP A 96 4.89 24.25 0.31
C TRP A 96 3.42 24.45 -0.13
N ARG A 97 2.60 23.40 -0.07
CA ARG A 97 1.14 23.49 -0.29
C ARG A 97 0.35 23.99 0.92
N GLY A 98 1.02 24.42 2.00
CA GLY A 98 0.37 24.94 3.19
C GLY A 98 -0.16 23.86 4.16
N ALA A 99 0.30 22.63 4.05
CA ALA A 99 -0.18 21.50 4.86
C ALA A 99 0.00 21.70 6.37
N LEU A 100 0.94 22.54 6.82
CA LEU A 100 1.16 22.84 8.25
C LEU A 100 -0.07 23.48 8.92
N GLY A 101 -0.95 24.15 8.16
CA GLY A 101 -2.24 24.66 8.66
C GLY A 101 -3.33 23.59 8.79
N SER A 102 -3.08 22.35 8.38
CA SER A 102 -4.09 21.29 8.38
C SER A 102 -4.16 20.58 9.73
N ALA A 103 -5.30 20.69 10.43
CA ALA A 103 -5.55 19.90 11.63
C ALA A 103 -5.54 18.39 11.38
N GLN A 104 -5.88 17.95 10.17
CA GLN A 104 -5.82 16.54 9.78
C GLN A 104 -4.37 16.04 9.71
N LEU A 105 -3.44 16.83 9.16
CA LEU A 105 -2.02 16.47 9.13
C LEU A 105 -1.48 16.26 10.55
N TRP A 106 -1.78 17.16 11.47
CA TRP A 106 -1.33 17.05 12.86
C TRP A 106 -1.96 15.85 13.58
N ARG A 107 -3.20 15.50 13.27
CA ARG A 107 -3.81 14.26 13.78
C ARG A 107 -3.12 13.00 13.26
N VAL A 108 -2.81 12.95 11.98
CA VAL A 108 -2.05 11.83 11.40
C VAL A 108 -0.65 11.75 12.00
N ALA A 109 0.02 12.89 12.20
CA ALA A 109 1.33 12.95 12.87
C ALA A 109 1.25 12.44 14.32
N GLY A 110 0.23 12.85 15.08
CA GLY A 110 0.00 12.36 16.44
C GLY A 110 -0.29 10.86 16.51
N ALA A 111 -1.10 10.33 15.58
CA ALA A 111 -1.35 8.89 15.47
C ALA A 111 -0.06 8.12 15.12
N SER A 112 0.77 8.68 14.24
CA SER A 112 2.07 8.10 13.89
C SER A 112 3.03 8.09 15.08
N LEU A 113 3.07 9.16 15.86
CA LEU A 113 3.88 9.24 17.08
C LEU A 113 3.40 8.20 18.12
N SER A 114 2.08 8.09 18.34
CA SER A 114 1.50 7.09 19.24
C SER A 114 1.81 5.66 18.79
N THR A 115 1.75 5.41 17.47
CA THR A 115 2.16 4.12 16.88
C THR A 115 3.63 3.83 17.16
N TRP A 116 4.51 4.83 17.02
CA TRP A 116 5.93 4.70 17.31
C TRP A 116 6.20 4.39 18.78
N GLN A 117 5.57 5.12 19.69
CA GLN A 117 5.68 4.90 21.14
C GLN A 117 5.19 3.50 21.53
N GLY A 118 4.10 3.01 20.92
CA GLY A 118 3.58 1.65 21.10
C GLY A 118 4.41 0.56 20.42
N GLY A 119 5.53 0.90 19.76
CA GLY A 119 6.40 -0.06 19.09
C GLY A 119 5.87 -0.55 17.74
N GLY A 120 4.81 0.07 17.21
CA GLY A 120 4.16 -0.35 15.96
C GLY A 120 5.06 -0.29 14.72
N PHE A 121 6.12 0.53 14.75
CA PHE A 121 7.12 0.56 13.68
C PHE A 121 8.26 -0.44 13.86
N ARG A 122 8.33 -1.15 14.99
CA ARG A 122 9.29 -2.24 15.19
C ARG A 122 8.83 -3.51 14.47
N ARG A 123 8.64 -3.41 13.16
CA ARG A 123 8.17 -4.51 12.31
C ARG A 123 9.20 -5.63 12.29
N ARG A 124 8.87 -6.77 12.85
CA ARG A 124 9.72 -7.97 12.80
C ARG A 124 9.33 -8.82 11.60
N ILE A 125 9.61 -8.30 10.39
CA ILE A 125 9.45 -9.08 9.16
C ILE A 125 10.78 -9.78 8.93
N PRO A 126 10.81 -11.10 8.81
CA PRO A 126 12.03 -11.83 8.44
C PRO A 126 12.32 -11.62 6.94
N LEU A 127 12.93 -10.47 6.59
CA LEU A 127 13.21 -10.07 5.21
C LEU A 127 14.16 -11.04 4.49
N ALA A 128 14.90 -11.88 5.21
CA ALA A 128 15.65 -12.97 4.59
C ALA A 128 14.72 -14.00 3.94
N ARG A 129 13.54 -14.24 4.53
CA ARG A 129 12.55 -15.20 4.04
C ARG A 129 11.50 -14.53 3.13
N PHE A 130 11.14 -13.28 3.41
CA PHE A 130 10.12 -12.51 2.67
C PHE A 130 10.70 -11.17 2.20
N PRO A 131 11.66 -11.17 1.24
CA PRO A 131 12.33 -9.95 0.79
C PRO A 131 11.41 -9.02 0.00
N ALA A 132 10.43 -9.57 -0.70
CA ALA A 132 9.50 -8.82 -1.54
C ALA A 132 8.23 -8.43 -0.78
N HIS A 133 7.58 -7.33 -1.21
CA HIS A 133 6.28 -6.95 -0.69
C HIS A 133 5.35 -6.37 -1.76
N LEU A 134 4.06 -6.33 -1.43
CA LEU A 134 3.05 -5.79 -2.32
C LEU A 134 1.97 -5.01 -1.58
N HIS A 135 1.33 -4.10 -2.33
CA HIS A 135 0.03 -3.51 -2.02
C HIS A 135 -0.88 -3.67 -3.24
N VAL A 136 -2.15 -4.00 -3.03
CA VAL A 136 -3.14 -4.17 -4.09
C VAL A 136 -4.40 -3.41 -3.76
N ASN A 137 -4.88 -2.63 -4.71
CA ASN A 137 -6.10 -1.84 -4.58
C ASN A 137 -6.95 -1.98 -5.86
N VAL A 138 -8.26 -2.10 -5.67
CA VAL A 138 -9.23 -2.22 -6.74
C VAL A 138 -10.39 -1.27 -6.46
N SER A 139 -10.77 -0.48 -7.44
CA SER A 139 -11.92 0.43 -7.40
C SER A 139 -13.17 -0.33 -7.02
N HIS A 140 -14.03 0.29 -6.21
CA HIS A 140 -15.19 -0.36 -5.60
C HIS A 140 -16.07 -1.10 -6.61
N ALA A 141 -16.35 -0.48 -7.75
CA ALA A 141 -17.20 -1.05 -8.81
C ALA A 141 -16.66 -2.34 -9.46
N PHE A 142 -15.36 -2.64 -9.28
CA PHE A 142 -14.70 -3.81 -9.88
C PHE A 142 -14.30 -4.88 -8.85
N ARG A 143 -14.72 -4.72 -7.59
CA ARG A 143 -14.50 -5.75 -6.56
C ARG A 143 -15.39 -6.96 -6.80
N GLY A 144 -14.97 -8.11 -6.28
CA GLY A 144 -15.69 -9.37 -6.50
C GLY A 144 -15.49 -9.99 -7.89
N GLN A 145 -14.83 -9.29 -8.82
CA GLN A 145 -14.58 -9.75 -10.19
C GLN A 145 -13.18 -10.35 -10.39
N HIS A 146 -12.56 -10.86 -9.33
CA HIS A 146 -11.22 -11.48 -9.31
C HIS A 146 -10.07 -10.58 -9.78
N VAL A 147 -10.27 -9.26 -9.94
CA VAL A 147 -9.25 -8.31 -10.38
C VAL A 147 -8.00 -8.35 -9.47
N GLY A 148 -8.21 -8.22 -8.16
CA GLY A 148 -7.12 -8.28 -7.18
C GLY A 148 -6.35 -9.60 -7.21
N ARG A 149 -7.05 -10.73 -7.40
CA ARG A 149 -6.44 -12.05 -7.55
C ARG A 149 -5.49 -12.09 -8.73
N ARG A 150 -5.95 -11.69 -9.91
CA ARG A 150 -5.15 -11.67 -11.15
C ARG A 150 -3.90 -10.79 -11.00
N LEU A 151 -4.02 -9.61 -10.38
CA LEU A 151 -2.90 -8.72 -10.09
C LEU A 151 -1.86 -9.39 -9.18
N VAL A 152 -2.31 -10.01 -8.07
CA VAL A 152 -1.41 -10.69 -7.13
C VAL A 152 -0.73 -11.90 -7.78
N GLU A 153 -1.43 -12.70 -8.58
CA GLU A 153 -0.88 -13.84 -9.32
C GLU A 153 0.26 -13.41 -10.26
N GLN A 154 0.08 -12.30 -10.99
CA GLN A 154 1.14 -11.74 -11.85
C GLN A 154 2.39 -11.34 -11.05
N PHE A 155 2.20 -10.62 -9.96
CA PHE A 155 3.33 -10.23 -9.11
C PHE A 155 4.02 -11.45 -8.46
N LEU A 156 3.28 -12.44 -7.99
CA LEU A 156 3.86 -13.67 -7.42
C LEU A 156 4.67 -14.44 -8.46
N SER A 157 4.20 -14.50 -9.72
CA SER A 157 4.94 -15.09 -10.83
C SER A 157 6.25 -14.35 -11.08
N GLN A 158 6.19 -13.01 -11.16
CA GLN A 158 7.38 -12.16 -11.31
C GLN A 158 8.36 -12.32 -10.16
N ALA A 159 7.88 -12.32 -8.92
CA ALA A 159 8.73 -12.49 -7.73
C ALA A 159 9.44 -13.85 -7.71
N ARG A 160 8.74 -14.93 -8.13
CA ARG A 160 9.38 -16.26 -8.31
C ARG A 160 10.45 -16.23 -9.37
N ALA A 161 10.16 -15.66 -10.54
CA ALA A 161 11.11 -15.55 -11.63
C ALA A 161 12.37 -14.75 -11.24
N ALA A 162 12.22 -13.78 -10.33
CA ALA A 162 13.31 -13.00 -9.75
C ALA A 162 14.05 -13.72 -8.59
N GLY A 163 13.67 -14.96 -8.24
CA GLY A 163 14.31 -15.72 -7.18
C GLY A 163 13.96 -15.24 -5.74
N ALA A 164 12.89 -14.49 -5.55
CA ALA A 164 12.48 -14.06 -4.22
C ALA A 164 11.98 -15.26 -3.39
N GLY A 165 12.51 -15.47 -2.18
CA GLY A 165 12.12 -16.57 -1.30
C GLY A 165 10.69 -16.44 -0.75
N GLY A 166 10.10 -15.25 -0.77
CA GLY A 166 8.74 -15.00 -0.32
C GLY A 166 8.32 -13.55 -0.45
N VAL A 167 7.02 -13.35 -0.33
CA VAL A 167 6.35 -12.03 -0.41
C VAL A 167 5.59 -11.77 0.87
N HIS A 168 5.57 -10.51 1.32
CA HIS A 168 4.74 -10.08 2.43
C HIS A 168 3.82 -8.91 2.06
N ALA A 169 2.75 -8.75 2.83
CA ALA A 169 1.82 -7.63 2.73
C ALA A 169 1.36 -7.20 4.12
N SER A 170 1.09 -5.92 4.31
CA SER A 170 0.52 -5.39 5.55
C SER A 170 -0.97 -5.13 5.38
N VAL A 171 -1.77 -5.64 6.31
CA VAL A 171 -3.22 -5.49 6.31
C VAL A 171 -3.69 -5.01 7.68
N ARG A 172 -4.61 -4.06 7.73
CA ARG A 172 -5.26 -3.70 9.00
C ARG A 172 -6.19 -4.84 9.43
N GLY A 173 -6.09 -5.27 10.69
CA GLY A 173 -6.88 -6.38 11.23
C GLY A 173 -8.39 -6.09 11.27
N ASP A 174 -8.78 -4.82 11.27
CA ASP A 174 -10.18 -4.37 11.17
C ASP A 174 -10.70 -4.29 9.72
N ASN A 175 -9.96 -4.85 8.75
CA ASN A 175 -10.41 -5.04 7.38
C ASN A 175 -10.60 -6.53 7.06
N PRO A 176 -11.72 -7.14 7.46
CA PRO A 176 -11.94 -8.58 7.30
C PRO A 176 -11.99 -9.04 5.83
N ALA A 177 -12.37 -8.13 4.91
CA ALA A 177 -12.37 -8.45 3.49
C ALA A 177 -10.95 -8.64 2.95
N ALA A 178 -10.02 -7.77 3.32
CA ALA A 178 -8.61 -7.89 2.94
C ALA A 178 -7.94 -9.11 3.63
N CYS A 179 -8.25 -9.38 4.89
CA CYS A 179 -7.75 -10.57 5.59
C CYS A 179 -8.15 -11.85 4.85
N ARG A 180 -9.45 -12.05 4.60
CA ARG A 180 -9.94 -13.21 3.83
C ARG A 180 -9.33 -13.30 2.42
N PHE A 181 -9.12 -12.15 1.77
CA PHE A 181 -8.50 -12.12 0.44
C PHE A 181 -7.07 -12.67 0.49
N PHE A 182 -6.22 -12.21 1.41
CA PHE A 182 -4.83 -12.68 1.51
C PHE A 182 -4.77 -14.14 1.95
N GLU A 183 -5.64 -14.58 2.86
CA GLU A 183 -5.76 -15.99 3.26
C GLU A 183 -6.14 -16.88 2.08
N ALA A 184 -7.12 -16.49 1.29
CA ALA A 184 -7.52 -17.20 0.07
C ALA A 184 -6.42 -17.22 -1.02
N MET A 185 -5.49 -16.26 -0.97
CA MET A 185 -4.29 -16.23 -1.82
C MET A 185 -3.12 -17.04 -1.24
N GLY A 186 -3.32 -17.79 -0.14
CA GLY A 186 -2.31 -18.65 0.48
C GLY A 186 -1.27 -17.89 1.32
N PHE A 187 -1.58 -16.64 1.74
CA PHE A 187 -0.77 -15.94 2.72
C PHE A 187 -1.18 -16.34 4.15
N THR A 188 -0.23 -16.34 5.05
CA THR A 188 -0.46 -16.59 6.48
C THR A 188 0.06 -15.44 7.33
N VAL A 189 -0.52 -15.20 8.50
CA VAL A 189 -0.05 -14.16 9.41
C VAL A 189 1.30 -14.54 9.99
N ILE A 190 2.32 -13.72 9.76
CA ILE A 190 3.70 -13.93 10.22
C ILE A 190 4.10 -13.01 11.38
N SER A 191 3.43 -11.87 11.55
CA SER A 191 3.57 -11.02 12.73
C SER A 191 2.37 -10.08 12.90
N ARG A 192 2.25 -9.51 14.09
CA ARG A 192 1.21 -8.55 14.48
C ARG A 192 1.86 -7.38 15.19
N HIS A 193 1.33 -6.17 14.99
CA HIS A 193 1.83 -4.98 15.67
C HIS A 193 0.73 -3.93 15.81
N PRO A 194 0.76 -3.11 16.88
CA PRO A 194 -0.23 -2.06 17.07
C PRO A 194 -0.03 -0.94 16.05
N VAL A 195 -1.13 -0.41 15.55
CA VAL A 195 -1.18 0.81 14.73
C VAL A 195 -2.28 1.69 15.28
N VAL A 196 -1.94 2.95 15.55
CA VAL A 196 -2.93 3.96 15.94
C VAL A 196 -3.39 4.70 14.69
N TRP A 197 -4.69 4.83 14.52
CA TRP A 197 -5.31 5.47 13.38
C TRP A 197 -6.27 6.56 13.82
N PRO A 198 -6.33 7.72 13.16
CA PRO A 198 -7.31 8.74 13.48
C PRO A 198 -8.70 8.31 12.96
N GLU A 199 -9.70 8.36 13.84
CA GLU A 199 -11.11 8.16 13.51
C GLU A 199 -11.93 9.35 13.99
N GLY A 200 -12.35 10.21 13.09
CA GLY A 200 -12.98 11.50 13.45
C GLY A 200 -12.04 12.35 14.29
N THR A 201 -12.41 12.69 15.52
CA THR A 201 -11.60 13.45 16.49
C THR A 201 -10.78 12.55 17.42
N ALA A 202 -11.01 11.24 17.41
CA ALA A 202 -10.38 10.27 18.31
C ALA A 202 -9.21 9.55 17.65
N TYR A 203 -8.39 8.89 18.48
CA TYR A 203 -7.39 7.92 18.06
C TYR A 203 -7.85 6.52 18.47
N ARG A 204 -7.81 5.58 17.53
CA ARG A 204 -8.08 4.18 17.83
C ARG A 204 -6.85 3.32 17.54
N SER A 205 -6.58 2.41 18.48
CA SER A 205 -5.56 1.39 18.28
C SER A 205 -6.17 0.21 17.53
N HIS A 206 -5.52 -0.18 16.44
CA HIS A 206 -5.85 -1.36 15.67
C HIS A 206 -4.64 -2.28 15.63
N GLU A 207 -4.86 -3.51 15.26
CA GLU A 207 -3.79 -4.45 14.98
C GLU A 207 -3.49 -4.45 13.47
N ALA A 208 -2.24 -4.23 13.08
CA ALA A 208 -1.80 -4.49 11.73
C ALA A 208 -1.23 -5.91 11.64
N LEU A 209 -1.75 -6.67 10.70
CA LEU A 209 -1.37 -8.04 10.41
C LEU A 209 -0.35 -8.03 9.26
N MET A 210 0.79 -8.63 9.50
CA MET A 210 1.76 -8.91 8.44
C MET A 210 1.49 -10.30 7.89
N TYR A 211 1.04 -10.36 6.66
CA TYR A 211 0.86 -11.60 5.92
C TYR A 211 2.13 -11.95 5.14
N GLY A 212 2.51 -13.22 5.13
CA GLY A 212 3.65 -13.74 4.37
C GLY A 212 3.26 -14.97 3.57
N ARG A 213 3.80 -15.08 2.35
CA ARG A 213 3.69 -16.26 1.50
C ARG A 213 5.07 -16.64 0.99
N ALA A 214 5.52 -17.87 1.29
CA ALA A 214 6.74 -18.43 0.72
C ALA A 214 6.53 -18.68 -0.79
N LEU A 215 7.57 -18.48 -1.56
CA LEU A 215 7.62 -18.77 -2.98
C LEU A 215 8.60 -19.93 -3.17
N SER A 216 8.09 -21.14 -3.05
CA SER A 216 8.83 -22.37 -3.43
C SER A 216 8.70 -22.61 -4.92
#